data_d4739f424324488c68f9f99d44b83a87
#
_entry.id   d4739f424324488c68f9f99d44b83a87
#
_cell.length_a   1.000
_cell.length_b   1.000
_cell.length_c   1.000
_cell.angle_alpha   90.00
_cell.angle_beta   90.00
_cell.angle_gamma   90.00
#
_symmetry.space_group_name_H-M   'P 1'
#
loop_
_entity.id
_entity.type
_entity.pdbx_description
1 polymer ?
#
loop_
_entity_poly.entity_id
_entity_poly.type
_entity_poly.pdbx_seq_one_letter_code
_entity_poly.pdbx_strand_id
1 'polypeptide(L)'
;EKASMAAGASIAVVGWWTGYKIGGMLTLFVADYFEQQGLANYWQLTFLFICLIIFLFNIGLLFIPEDLSNKRQIAQKSDQDRLKLNKFSAWFVSTIVSPLISFFKKNGLTISLLIIGFIFLFKIGEAFLGRMSIIFYDEMGFSKSDIAIYSKGLGWITTIVFTLLGGWFSIKSGVVRALFISGIAMAITNIMFSVMAWSEKSVLLFATAVLLDDLAAAFATVAFVTFISLLVDRTYTCLLYTSPSPRDIGE
;
A
#
# COMPACT_ATOMS: atom_id res chain seq x y z
N GLU A 1 -8.41 -8.11 -18.75
CA GLU A 1 -8.85 -7.02 -17.85
C GLU A 1 -8.46 -7.27 -16.39
N LYS A 2 -8.92 -8.36 -15.76
CA LYS A 2 -8.55 -8.72 -14.36
C LYS A 2 -7.04 -8.93 -14.20
N ALA A 3 -6.38 -9.54 -15.20
CA ALA A 3 -4.94 -9.77 -15.20
C ALA A 3 -4.15 -8.44 -15.25
N SER A 4 -4.56 -7.50 -16.10
CA SER A 4 -3.91 -6.18 -16.17
C SER A 4 -4.09 -5.35 -14.89
N MET A 5 -5.23 -5.48 -14.23
CA MET A 5 -5.47 -4.81 -12.94
C MET A 5 -4.58 -5.40 -11.84
N ALA A 6 -4.45 -6.73 -11.78
CA ALA A 6 -3.58 -7.39 -10.80
C ALA A 6 -2.09 -7.07 -11.04
N ALA A 7 -1.65 -7.06 -12.31
CA ALA A 7 -0.29 -6.67 -12.66
C ALA A 7 0.03 -5.24 -12.24
N GLY A 8 -0.85 -4.29 -12.54
CA GLY A 8 -0.63 -2.94 -12.15
C GLY A 8 -0.75 -2.69 -10.65
N ALA A 9 -1.66 -3.39 -9.95
CA ALA A 9 -1.69 -3.37 -8.50
C ALA A 9 -0.34 -3.85 -7.91
N SER A 10 0.26 -4.90 -8.50
CA SER A 10 1.57 -5.39 -8.07
C SER A 10 2.66 -4.34 -8.23
N ILE A 11 2.70 -3.62 -9.36
CA ILE A 11 3.68 -2.55 -9.60
C ILE A 11 3.50 -1.40 -8.61
N ALA A 12 2.26 -0.98 -8.37
CA ALA A 12 1.95 0.07 -7.40
C ALA A 12 2.36 -0.34 -5.98
N VAL A 13 2.10 -1.58 -5.59
CA VAL A 13 2.48 -2.11 -4.27
C VAL A 13 4.00 -2.25 -4.14
N VAL A 14 4.73 -2.65 -5.18
CA VAL A 14 6.20 -2.64 -5.20
C VAL A 14 6.73 -1.23 -4.97
N GLY A 15 6.18 -0.23 -5.67
CA GLY A 15 6.56 1.18 -5.48
C GLY A 15 6.30 1.65 -4.04
N TRP A 16 5.15 1.33 -3.48
CA TRP A 16 4.79 1.63 -2.10
C TRP A 16 5.79 1.03 -1.10
N TRP A 17 6.04 -0.28 -1.18
CA TRP A 17 6.95 -0.97 -0.27
C TRP A 17 8.40 -0.48 -0.42
N THR A 18 8.83 -0.19 -1.65
CA THR A 18 10.16 0.35 -1.93
C THR A 18 10.33 1.72 -1.26
N GLY A 19 9.39 2.63 -1.45
CA GLY A 19 9.40 3.93 -0.80
C GLY A 19 9.40 3.85 0.73
N TYR A 20 8.55 2.98 1.28
CA TYR A 20 8.44 2.77 2.72
C TYR A 20 9.72 2.18 3.35
N LYS A 21 10.27 1.10 2.76
CA LYS A 21 11.43 0.40 3.34
C LYS A 21 12.75 1.13 3.08
N ILE A 22 12.99 1.61 1.85
CA ILE A 22 14.19 2.41 1.53
C ILE A 22 14.17 3.76 2.25
N GLY A 23 13.02 4.44 2.25
CA GLY A 23 12.88 5.70 2.97
C GLY A 23 13.15 5.56 4.47
N GLY A 24 12.59 4.49 5.09
CA GLY A 24 12.84 4.18 6.51
C GLY A 24 14.31 3.85 6.79
N MET A 25 14.94 3.05 5.93
CA MET A 25 16.36 2.69 6.05
C MET A 25 17.26 3.93 5.92
N LEU A 26 17.01 4.75 4.90
CA LEU A 26 17.74 6.00 4.68
C LEU A 26 17.63 6.94 5.88
N THR A 27 16.42 7.10 6.43
CA THR A 27 16.18 7.92 7.62
C THR A 27 17.02 7.46 8.81
N LEU A 28 17.06 6.15 9.06
CA LEU A 28 17.85 5.59 10.16
C LEU A 28 19.36 5.78 9.97
N PHE A 29 19.88 5.57 8.77
CA PHE A 29 21.30 5.78 8.48
C PHE A 29 21.70 7.25 8.60
N VAL A 30 20.87 8.18 8.13
CA VAL A 30 21.15 9.61 8.25
C VAL A 30 21.11 10.05 9.70
N ALA A 31 20.15 9.54 10.50
CA ALA A 31 20.07 9.82 11.93
C ALA A 31 21.29 9.30 12.68
N ASP A 32 21.70 8.07 12.41
CA ASP A 32 22.89 7.46 13.01
C ASP A 32 24.17 8.23 12.64
N TYR A 33 24.30 8.63 11.39
CA TYR A 33 25.43 9.47 10.93
C TYR A 33 25.52 10.79 11.69
N PHE A 34 24.42 11.52 11.85
CA PHE A 34 24.42 12.78 12.59
C PHE A 34 24.61 12.60 14.11
N GLU A 35 24.13 11.49 14.66
CA GLU A 35 24.36 11.14 16.08
C GLU A 35 25.84 10.87 16.33
N GLN A 36 26.52 10.14 15.45
CA GLN A 36 27.96 9.86 15.53
C GLN A 36 28.83 11.12 15.40
N GLN A 37 28.33 12.16 14.71
CA GLN A 37 28.99 13.46 14.65
C GLN A 37 28.80 14.30 15.93
N GLY A 38 28.09 13.77 16.93
CA GLY A 38 27.86 14.46 18.21
C GLY A 38 26.86 15.59 18.14
N LEU A 39 26.02 15.65 17.11
CA LEU A 39 25.03 16.71 16.95
C LEU A 39 23.81 16.45 17.85
N ALA A 40 23.57 17.32 18.83
CA ALA A 40 22.43 17.19 19.75
C ALA A 40 21.06 17.19 19.03
N ASN A 41 20.98 17.84 17.85
CA ASN A 41 19.76 17.98 17.05
C ASN A 41 19.71 17.03 15.85
N TYR A 42 20.27 15.83 15.96
CA TYR A 42 20.40 14.88 14.85
C TYR A 42 19.06 14.49 14.22
N TRP A 43 17.99 14.33 15.00
CA TRP A 43 16.65 14.05 14.47
C TRP A 43 16.08 15.19 13.64
N GLN A 44 16.27 16.44 14.08
CA GLN A 44 15.81 17.62 13.35
C GLN A 44 16.49 17.75 12.00
N LEU A 45 17.82 17.54 11.96
CA LEU A 45 18.60 17.55 10.73
C LEU A 45 18.20 16.40 9.80
N THR A 46 17.94 15.24 10.35
CA THR A 46 17.46 14.07 9.58
C THR A 46 16.12 14.37 8.91
N PHE A 47 15.15 14.92 9.64
CA PHE A 47 13.86 15.29 9.06
C PHE A 47 13.97 16.41 8.03
N LEU A 48 14.84 17.39 8.21
CA LEU A 48 15.13 18.40 7.19
C LEU A 48 15.70 17.80 5.93
N PHE A 49 16.64 16.86 6.06
CA PHE A 49 17.21 16.16 4.92
C PHE A 49 16.16 15.34 4.15
N ILE A 50 15.30 14.60 4.85
CA ILE A 50 14.21 13.86 4.23
C ILE A 50 13.20 14.82 3.57
N CYS A 51 12.89 15.94 4.19
CA CYS A 51 12.02 16.97 3.63
C CYS A 51 12.59 17.50 2.29
N LEU A 52 13.91 17.77 2.23
CA LEU A 52 14.56 18.16 1.00
C LEU A 52 14.44 17.11 -0.12
N ILE A 53 14.63 15.83 0.22
CA ILE A 53 14.48 14.73 -0.74
C ILE A 53 13.04 14.69 -1.27
N ILE A 54 12.04 14.74 -0.38
CA ILE A 54 10.62 14.74 -0.78
C ILE A 54 10.32 15.95 -1.68
N PHE A 55 10.84 17.11 -1.36
CA PHE A 55 10.68 18.31 -2.17
C PHE A 55 11.26 18.15 -3.58
N LEU A 56 12.46 17.57 -3.70
CA LEU A 56 13.09 17.29 -5.00
C LEU A 56 12.26 16.28 -5.83
N PHE A 57 11.74 15.22 -5.20
CA PHE A 57 10.85 14.28 -5.88
C PHE A 57 9.54 14.95 -6.34
N ASN A 58 8.98 15.86 -5.53
CA ASN A 58 7.78 16.61 -5.94
C ASN A 58 8.05 17.55 -7.14
N ILE A 59 9.23 18.15 -7.22
CA ILE A 59 9.65 18.88 -8.43
C ILE A 59 9.72 17.94 -9.63
N GLY A 60 10.25 16.72 -9.45
CA GLY A 60 10.28 15.70 -10.50
C GLY A 60 8.88 15.33 -11.02
N LEU A 61 7.85 15.34 -10.16
CA LEU A 61 6.48 15.06 -10.58
C LEU A 61 5.93 16.11 -11.57
N LEU A 62 6.43 17.36 -11.53
CA LEU A 62 5.99 18.40 -12.47
C LEU A 62 6.39 18.10 -13.92
N PHE A 63 7.39 17.25 -14.13
CA PHE A 63 7.83 16.84 -15.48
C PHE A 63 7.06 15.63 -16.03
N ILE A 64 6.18 14.99 -15.21
CA ILE A 64 5.36 13.87 -15.66
C ILE A 64 4.12 14.43 -16.37
N PRO A 65 3.90 14.13 -17.66
CA PRO A 65 2.71 14.58 -18.35
C PRO A 65 1.46 13.94 -17.72
N GLU A 66 0.51 14.75 -17.28
CA GLU A 66 -0.79 14.27 -16.84
C GLU A 66 -1.61 13.84 -18.05
N ASP A 67 -1.96 12.56 -18.10
CA ASP A 67 -2.92 12.06 -19.06
C ASP A 67 -4.34 12.41 -18.55
N LEU A 68 -4.75 13.63 -18.86
CA LEU A 68 -6.08 14.15 -18.55
C LEU A 68 -7.11 13.42 -19.41
N SER A 69 -7.54 12.24 -18.96
CA SER A 69 -8.59 11.52 -19.69
C SER A 69 -9.83 12.42 -19.78
N ASN A 70 -10.25 12.74 -21.01
CA ASN A 70 -11.42 13.54 -21.31
C ASN A 70 -12.70 13.07 -20.56
N LYS A 71 -12.80 11.77 -20.26
CA LYS A 71 -13.91 11.15 -19.52
C LYS A 71 -14.08 11.71 -18.10
N ARG A 72 -12.97 12.01 -17.39
CA ARG A 72 -13.02 12.57 -16.03
C ARG A 72 -13.47 14.04 -16.05
N GLN A 73 -12.96 14.80 -17.01
CA GLN A 73 -13.37 16.21 -17.18
C GLN A 73 -14.86 16.32 -17.59
N ILE A 74 -15.33 15.40 -18.44
CA ILE A 74 -16.73 15.34 -18.85
C ILE A 74 -17.63 14.96 -17.66
N ALA A 75 -17.24 13.97 -16.84
CA ALA A 75 -17.98 13.60 -15.64
C ALA A 75 -18.03 14.73 -14.61
N GLN A 76 -16.89 15.39 -14.35
CA GLN A 76 -16.83 16.55 -13.44
C GLN A 76 -17.66 17.73 -13.94
N LYS A 77 -17.62 18.05 -15.24
CA LYS A 77 -18.46 19.11 -15.84
C LYS A 77 -19.92 18.76 -15.76
N SER A 78 -20.30 17.50 -16.05
CA SER A 78 -21.67 17.04 -15.95
C SER A 78 -22.27 17.17 -14.54
N ASP A 79 -21.48 16.84 -13.51
CA ASP A 79 -21.90 16.97 -12.11
C ASP A 79 -21.93 18.44 -11.67
N GLN A 80 -21.03 19.28 -12.18
CA GLN A 80 -21.00 20.71 -11.92
C GLN A 80 -22.21 21.44 -12.51
N ASP A 81 -22.60 21.10 -13.76
CA ASP A 81 -23.73 21.69 -14.44
C ASP A 81 -25.09 21.24 -13.86
N ARG A 82 -25.17 19.98 -13.42
CA ARG A 82 -26.40 19.43 -12.81
C ARG A 82 -26.72 20.02 -11.45
N LEU A 83 -25.73 20.33 -10.63
CA LEU A 83 -25.93 20.69 -9.23
C LEU A 83 -25.84 22.19 -8.95
N LYS A 84 -25.50 23.05 -9.94
CA LYS A 84 -25.26 24.51 -9.77
C LYS A 84 -24.46 24.88 -8.54
N LEU A 85 -23.48 24.03 -8.18
CA LEU A 85 -22.69 24.14 -6.96
C LEU A 85 -21.45 25.03 -7.18
N ASN A 86 -20.95 25.61 -6.09
CA ASN A 86 -19.68 26.33 -6.07
C ASN A 86 -18.54 25.38 -6.47
N LYS A 87 -17.43 25.86 -7.06
CA LYS A 87 -16.31 25.04 -7.55
C LYS A 87 -15.79 24.04 -6.50
N PHE A 88 -15.70 24.45 -5.24
CA PHE A 88 -15.24 23.58 -4.15
C PHE A 88 -16.25 22.47 -3.81
N SER A 89 -17.53 22.81 -3.70
CA SER A 89 -18.58 21.83 -3.42
C SER A 89 -18.79 20.86 -4.58
N ALA A 90 -18.68 21.33 -5.83
CA ALA A 90 -18.72 20.47 -7.02
C ALA A 90 -17.53 19.49 -7.03
N TRP A 91 -16.34 19.97 -6.71
CA TRP A 91 -15.15 19.11 -6.57
C TRP A 91 -15.34 18.06 -5.47
N PHE A 92 -15.83 18.46 -4.31
CA PHE A 92 -16.08 17.54 -3.17
C PHE A 92 -17.12 16.47 -3.54
N VAL A 93 -18.22 16.87 -4.15
CA VAL A 93 -19.28 15.94 -4.59
C VAL A 93 -18.73 14.98 -5.63
N SER A 94 -18.06 15.45 -6.67
CA SER A 94 -17.53 14.60 -7.74
C SER A 94 -16.41 13.65 -7.27
N THR A 95 -15.62 14.07 -6.28
CA THR A 95 -14.45 13.31 -5.82
C THR A 95 -14.79 12.32 -4.71
N ILE A 96 -15.75 12.64 -3.85
CA ILE A 96 -16.07 11.84 -2.67
C ILE A 96 -17.48 11.27 -2.73
N VAL A 97 -18.48 12.13 -2.95
CA VAL A 97 -19.89 11.74 -2.79
C VAL A 97 -20.35 10.87 -3.97
N SER A 98 -20.07 11.26 -5.19
CA SER A 98 -20.49 10.51 -6.40
C SER A 98 -19.92 9.09 -6.46
N PRO A 99 -18.62 8.82 -6.18
CA PRO A 99 -18.10 7.47 -6.11
C PRO A 99 -18.76 6.61 -5.02
N LEU A 100 -19.00 7.20 -3.84
CA LEU A 100 -19.68 6.49 -2.76
C LEU A 100 -21.11 6.13 -3.13
N ILE A 101 -21.89 7.08 -3.65
CA ILE A 101 -23.27 6.83 -4.10
C ILE A 101 -23.28 5.75 -5.19
N SER A 102 -22.37 5.82 -6.16
CA SER A 102 -22.24 4.83 -7.22
C SER A 102 -21.94 3.43 -6.66
N PHE A 103 -21.03 3.33 -5.69
CA PHE A 103 -20.70 2.10 -5.02
C PHE A 103 -21.90 1.48 -4.29
N PHE A 104 -22.65 2.28 -3.52
CA PHE A 104 -23.85 1.82 -2.83
C PHE A 104 -25.00 1.45 -3.78
N LYS A 105 -25.20 2.20 -4.86
CA LYS A 105 -26.20 1.88 -5.88
C LYS A 105 -25.90 0.58 -6.62
N LYS A 106 -24.62 0.33 -6.92
CA LYS A 106 -24.18 -0.85 -7.67
C LYS A 106 -24.31 -2.15 -6.86
N ASN A 107 -23.94 -2.10 -5.57
CA ASN A 107 -23.82 -3.30 -4.74
C ASN A 107 -25.00 -3.48 -3.76
N GLY A 108 -25.85 -2.47 -3.58
CA GLY A 108 -26.87 -2.45 -2.53
C GLY A 108 -26.26 -2.14 -1.14
N LEU A 109 -27.11 -1.70 -0.22
CA LEU A 109 -26.66 -1.20 1.09
C LEU A 109 -25.99 -2.31 1.93
N THR A 110 -26.59 -3.49 2.01
CA THR A 110 -26.09 -4.59 2.85
C THR A 110 -24.73 -5.09 2.40
N ILE A 111 -24.56 -5.33 1.08
CA ILE A 111 -23.30 -5.81 0.52
C ILE A 111 -22.22 -4.74 0.65
N SER A 112 -22.54 -3.47 0.41
CA SER A 112 -21.62 -2.36 0.55
C SER A 112 -21.10 -2.22 1.98
N LEU A 113 -21.97 -2.35 2.99
CA LEU A 113 -21.57 -2.30 4.39
C LEU A 113 -20.69 -3.50 4.78
N LEU A 114 -21.00 -4.71 4.29
CA LEU A 114 -20.16 -5.88 4.51
C LEU A 114 -18.77 -5.72 3.90
N ILE A 115 -18.68 -5.15 2.69
CA ILE A 115 -17.39 -4.88 2.02
C ILE A 115 -16.60 -3.85 2.81
N ILE A 116 -17.21 -2.74 3.22
CA ILE A 116 -16.55 -1.69 4.02
C ILE A 116 -16.08 -2.26 5.37
N GLY A 117 -16.93 -3.04 6.05
CA GLY A 117 -16.58 -3.71 7.29
C GLY A 117 -15.39 -4.67 7.13
N PHE A 118 -15.38 -5.47 6.06
CA PHE A 118 -14.26 -6.35 5.72
C PHE A 118 -12.97 -5.54 5.47
N ILE A 119 -13.02 -4.47 4.66
CA ILE A 119 -11.89 -3.60 4.38
C ILE A 119 -11.31 -3.02 5.68
N PHE A 120 -12.19 -2.53 6.55
CA PHE A 120 -11.80 -1.95 7.84
C PHE A 120 -11.12 -2.99 8.74
N LEU A 121 -11.75 -4.16 8.94
CA LEU A 121 -11.19 -5.23 9.77
C LEU A 121 -9.86 -5.76 9.24
N PHE A 122 -9.75 -5.92 7.92
CA PHE A 122 -8.52 -6.37 7.29
C PHE A 122 -7.38 -5.37 7.51
N LYS A 123 -7.65 -4.07 7.29
CA LYS A 123 -6.62 -3.03 7.42
C LYS A 123 -6.25 -2.72 8.86
N ILE A 124 -7.17 -2.82 9.80
CA ILE A 124 -6.86 -2.58 11.22
C ILE A 124 -5.89 -3.64 11.74
N GLY A 125 -6.10 -4.92 11.38
CA GLY A 125 -5.19 -6.02 11.74
C GLY A 125 -3.76 -5.77 11.21
N GLU A 126 -3.63 -5.48 9.93
CA GLU A 126 -2.35 -5.17 9.28
C GLU A 126 -1.65 -3.95 9.93
N ALA A 127 -2.39 -2.89 10.21
CA ALA A 127 -1.84 -1.66 10.79
C ALA A 127 -1.34 -1.87 12.23
N PHE A 128 -2.07 -2.62 13.05
CA PHE A 128 -1.65 -2.95 14.41
C PHE A 128 -0.36 -3.76 14.42
N LEU A 129 -0.29 -4.81 13.63
CA LEU A 129 0.90 -5.65 13.53
C LEU A 129 2.12 -4.86 13.07
N GLY A 130 1.98 -4.06 12.03
CA GLY A 130 3.10 -3.26 11.50
C GLY A 130 3.67 -2.25 12.50
N ARG A 131 2.89 -1.82 13.49
CA ARG A 131 3.36 -0.92 14.55
C ARG A 131 3.89 -1.67 15.77
N MET A 132 3.19 -2.71 16.21
CA MET A 132 3.55 -3.48 17.39
C MET A 132 4.80 -4.33 17.17
N SER A 133 5.05 -4.80 15.95
CA SER A 133 6.24 -5.62 15.65
C SER A 133 7.55 -4.90 15.98
N ILE A 134 7.66 -3.60 15.72
CA ILE A 134 8.88 -2.83 16.01
C ILE A 134 9.13 -2.75 17.52
N ILE A 135 8.09 -2.48 18.30
CA ILE A 135 8.16 -2.43 19.77
C ILE A 135 8.54 -3.80 20.31
N PHE A 136 7.91 -4.85 19.78
CA PHE A 136 8.18 -6.23 20.16
C PHE A 136 9.63 -6.64 19.89
N TYR A 137 10.21 -6.25 18.76
CA TYR A 137 11.62 -6.53 18.47
C TYR A 137 12.58 -5.84 19.45
N ASP A 138 12.27 -4.62 19.85
CA ASP A 138 13.05 -3.87 20.85
C ASP A 138 12.96 -4.53 22.24
N GLU A 139 11.75 -4.95 22.66
CA GLU A 139 11.53 -5.68 23.92
C GLU A 139 12.24 -7.05 23.95
N MET A 140 12.34 -7.73 22.80
CA MET A 140 13.11 -8.96 22.65
C MET A 140 14.62 -8.73 22.68
N GLY A 141 15.07 -7.46 22.80
CA GLY A 141 16.46 -7.07 22.91
C GLY A 141 17.25 -7.13 21.59
N PHE A 142 16.57 -7.07 20.43
CA PHE A 142 17.25 -6.90 19.14
C PHE A 142 17.76 -5.47 19.00
N SER A 143 19.00 -5.33 18.52
CA SER A 143 19.58 -4.01 18.28
C SER A 143 18.87 -3.28 17.13
N LYS A 144 18.95 -1.95 17.13
CA LYS A 144 18.44 -1.13 16.01
C LYS A 144 19.08 -1.54 14.67
N SER A 145 20.35 -1.94 14.70
CA SER A 145 21.09 -2.50 13.57
C SER A 145 20.46 -3.80 13.06
N ASP A 146 20.15 -4.75 13.97
CA ASP A 146 19.51 -6.01 13.58
C ASP A 146 18.16 -5.75 12.92
N ILE A 147 17.34 -4.88 13.51
CA ILE A 147 16.04 -4.49 12.97
C ILE A 147 16.20 -3.83 11.59
N ALA A 148 17.19 -2.95 11.42
CA ALA A 148 17.43 -2.29 10.14
C ALA A 148 17.84 -3.29 9.05
N ILE A 149 18.74 -4.23 9.36
CA ILE A 149 19.25 -5.22 8.41
C ILE A 149 18.17 -6.23 8.03
N TYR A 150 17.56 -6.88 9.03
CA TYR A 150 16.63 -8.00 8.77
C TYR A 150 15.23 -7.53 8.41
N SER A 151 14.66 -6.56 9.14
CA SER A 151 13.29 -6.12 8.87
C SER A 151 13.20 -5.13 7.70
N LYS A 152 14.19 -4.25 7.50
CA LYS A 152 14.15 -3.25 6.43
C LYS A 152 14.97 -3.68 5.21
N GLY A 153 16.21 -4.13 5.39
CA GLY A 153 17.10 -4.48 4.28
C GLY A 153 16.69 -5.78 3.59
N LEU A 154 16.78 -6.91 4.31
CA LEU A 154 16.38 -8.22 3.77
C LEU A 154 14.89 -8.20 3.42
N GLY A 155 14.05 -7.67 4.29
CA GLY A 155 12.63 -7.54 4.07
C GLY A 155 12.25 -6.71 2.83
N TRP A 156 13.07 -5.75 2.38
CA TRP A 156 12.79 -5.04 1.13
C TRP A 156 12.87 -5.95 -0.10
N ILE A 157 13.97 -6.71 -0.22
CA ILE A 157 14.17 -7.62 -1.35
C ILE A 157 13.06 -8.68 -1.39
N THR A 158 12.80 -9.31 -0.25
CA THR A 158 11.78 -10.36 -0.13
C THR A 158 10.39 -9.84 -0.42
N THR A 159 10.03 -8.66 0.08
CA THR A 159 8.72 -8.05 -0.19
C THR A 159 8.51 -7.77 -1.68
N ILE A 160 9.54 -7.29 -2.41
CA ILE A 160 9.43 -7.09 -3.87
C ILE A 160 9.15 -8.41 -4.57
N VAL A 161 9.96 -9.44 -4.31
CA VAL A 161 9.80 -10.76 -4.93
C VAL A 161 8.42 -11.33 -4.62
N PHE A 162 8.01 -11.30 -3.36
CA PHE A 162 6.72 -11.84 -2.94
C PHE A 162 5.52 -11.02 -3.43
N THR A 163 5.67 -9.71 -3.61
CA THR A 163 4.63 -8.87 -4.24
C THR A 163 4.38 -9.28 -5.69
N LEU A 164 5.44 -9.53 -6.46
CA LEU A 164 5.32 -9.98 -7.84
C LEU A 164 4.71 -11.39 -7.92
N LEU A 165 5.15 -12.31 -7.05
CA LEU A 165 4.58 -13.65 -6.94
C LEU A 165 3.11 -13.61 -6.49
N GLY A 166 2.76 -12.72 -5.57
CA GLY A 166 1.39 -12.50 -5.10
C GLY A 166 0.48 -11.98 -6.21
N GLY A 167 1.00 -11.08 -7.06
CA GLY A 167 0.29 -10.63 -8.26
C GLY A 167 0.02 -11.76 -9.25
N TRP A 168 1.04 -12.55 -9.56
CA TRP A 168 0.89 -13.72 -10.41
C TRP A 168 -0.10 -14.74 -9.84
N PHE A 169 -0.01 -15.02 -8.55
CA PHE A 169 -0.94 -15.89 -7.83
C PHE A 169 -2.38 -15.38 -7.90
N SER A 170 -2.59 -14.08 -7.68
CA SER A 170 -3.91 -13.45 -7.76
C SER A 170 -4.52 -13.54 -9.17
N ILE A 171 -3.70 -13.46 -10.22
CA ILE A 171 -4.14 -13.65 -11.60
C ILE A 171 -4.58 -15.10 -11.84
N LYS A 172 -3.79 -16.06 -11.37
CA LYS A 172 -4.02 -17.50 -11.64
C LYS A 172 -5.15 -18.09 -10.80
N SER A 173 -5.21 -17.79 -9.50
CA SER A 173 -6.20 -18.35 -8.56
C SER A 173 -7.50 -17.57 -8.47
N GLY A 174 -7.50 -16.33 -8.95
CA GLY A 174 -8.58 -15.36 -8.79
C GLY A 174 -8.47 -14.56 -7.50
N VAL A 175 -8.83 -13.29 -7.59
CA VAL A 175 -8.57 -12.26 -6.55
C VAL A 175 -9.19 -12.60 -5.20
N VAL A 176 -10.44 -13.10 -5.18
CA VAL A 176 -11.14 -13.43 -3.91
C VAL A 176 -10.48 -14.62 -3.20
N ARG A 177 -10.08 -15.66 -3.97
CA ARG A 177 -9.37 -16.81 -3.39
C ARG A 177 -7.98 -16.41 -2.90
N ALA A 178 -7.26 -15.58 -3.67
CA ALA A 178 -5.96 -15.07 -3.28
C ALA A 178 -6.06 -14.26 -1.97
N LEU A 179 -7.07 -13.40 -1.85
CA LEU A 179 -7.32 -12.61 -0.65
C LEU A 179 -7.62 -13.47 0.58
N PHE A 180 -8.44 -14.52 0.41
CA PHE A 180 -8.77 -15.44 1.50
C PHE A 180 -7.54 -16.24 1.96
N ILE A 181 -6.79 -16.82 1.03
CA ILE A 181 -5.58 -17.60 1.33
C ILE A 181 -4.52 -16.72 1.99
N SER A 182 -4.28 -15.52 1.47
CA SER A 182 -3.31 -14.60 2.05
C SER A 182 -3.73 -14.08 3.44
N GLY A 183 -5.02 -13.89 3.68
CA GLY A 183 -5.56 -13.54 5.00
C GLY A 183 -5.31 -14.65 6.04
N ILE A 184 -5.52 -15.92 5.66
CA ILE A 184 -5.18 -17.07 6.52
C ILE A 184 -3.66 -17.13 6.74
N ALA A 185 -2.86 -16.94 5.71
CA ALA A 185 -1.41 -16.93 5.83
C ALA A 185 -0.93 -15.85 6.82
N MET A 186 -1.49 -14.63 6.77
CA MET A 186 -1.19 -13.57 7.74
C MET A 186 -1.58 -13.98 9.18
N ALA A 187 -2.69 -14.65 9.37
CA ALA A 187 -3.07 -15.15 10.70
C ALA A 187 -2.09 -16.20 11.23
N ILE A 188 -1.61 -17.09 10.35
CA ILE A 188 -0.64 -18.13 10.71
C ILE A 188 0.74 -17.52 11.01
N THR A 189 1.20 -16.53 10.22
CA THR A 189 2.51 -15.89 10.47
C THR A 189 2.55 -15.17 11.81
N ASN A 190 1.42 -14.68 12.32
CA ASN A 190 1.34 -14.10 13.66
C ASN A 190 1.66 -15.10 14.77
N ILE A 191 1.42 -16.40 14.55
CA ILE A 191 1.83 -17.44 15.50
C ILE A 191 3.35 -17.51 15.64
N MET A 192 4.10 -17.18 14.57
CA MET A 192 5.56 -17.14 14.64
C MET A 192 6.07 -16.08 15.63
N PHE A 193 5.40 -14.93 15.73
CA PHE A 193 5.75 -13.93 16.75
C PHE A 193 5.47 -14.45 18.17
N SER A 194 4.41 -15.22 18.37
CA SER A 194 4.14 -15.89 19.65
C SER A 194 5.22 -16.93 19.99
N VAL A 195 5.66 -17.73 19.02
CA VAL A 195 6.75 -18.69 19.19
C VAL A 195 8.04 -17.95 19.54
N MET A 196 8.32 -16.82 18.87
CA MET A 196 9.49 -15.99 19.16
C MET A 196 9.45 -15.41 20.58
N ALA A 197 8.26 -15.00 21.08
CA ALA A 197 8.09 -14.50 22.44
C ALA A 197 8.35 -15.56 23.53
N TRP A 198 8.13 -16.84 23.23
CA TRP A 198 8.39 -17.95 24.14
C TRP A 198 9.80 -18.54 24.02
N SER A 199 10.53 -18.16 23.01
CA SER A 199 11.87 -18.68 22.71
C SER A 199 12.95 -17.71 23.22
N GLU A 200 14.14 -18.24 23.46
CA GLU A 200 15.31 -17.40 23.68
C GLU A 200 15.63 -16.56 22.42
N LYS A 201 16.31 -15.42 22.61
CA LYS A 201 16.72 -14.55 21.53
C LYS A 201 17.48 -15.31 20.45
N SER A 202 16.93 -15.46 19.26
CA SER A 202 17.55 -16.09 18.11
C SER A 202 17.38 -15.23 16.85
N VAL A 203 18.51 -14.83 16.28
CA VAL A 203 18.52 -14.04 15.04
C VAL A 203 17.92 -14.83 13.87
N LEU A 204 18.13 -16.15 13.84
CA LEU A 204 17.57 -17.01 12.80
C LEU A 204 16.03 -17.06 12.89
N LEU A 205 15.49 -17.21 14.10
CA LEU A 205 14.05 -17.22 14.33
C LEU A 205 13.42 -15.87 13.97
N PHE A 206 14.10 -14.77 14.34
CA PHE A 206 13.71 -13.42 13.97
C PHE A 206 13.67 -13.23 12.45
N ALA A 207 14.75 -13.59 11.74
CA ALA A 207 14.82 -13.47 10.29
C ALA A 207 13.74 -14.32 9.59
N THR A 208 13.47 -15.54 10.06
CA THR A 208 12.42 -16.40 9.48
C THR A 208 11.02 -15.87 9.76
N ALA A 209 10.76 -15.36 10.95
CA ALA A 209 9.46 -14.74 11.28
C ALA A 209 9.19 -13.53 10.40
N VAL A 210 10.16 -12.63 10.23
CA VAL A 210 10.05 -11.46 9.35
C VAL A 210 9.84 -11.88 7.89
N LEU A 211 10.57 -12.87 7.39
CA LEU A 211 10.43 -13.37 6.01
C LEU A 211 9.02 -13.92 5.74
N LEU A 212 8.48 -14.72 6.65
CA LEU A 212 7.14 -15.30 6.50
C LEU A 212 6.05 -14.24 6.60
N ASP A 213 6.22 -13.28 7.50
CA ASP A 213 5.31 -12.16 7.64
C ASP A 213 5.31 -11.26 6.39
N ASP A 214 6.49 -10.89 5.88
CA ASP A 214 6.63 -10.12 4.63
C ASP A 214 6.01 -10.86 3.43
N LEU A 215 6.14 -12.18 3.35
CA LEU A 215 5.49 -13.00 2.32
C LEU A 215 3.98 -12.89 2.40
N ALA A 216 3.42 -13.14 3.57
CA ALA A 216 1.97 -13.10 3.78
C ALA A 216 1.42 -11.69 3.55
N ALA A 217 2.08 -10.66 4.08
CA ALA A 217 1.70 -9.26 3.92
C ALA A 217 1.77 -8.79 2.45
N ALA A 218 2.79 -9.20 1.70
CA ALA A 218 2.93 -8.86 0.28
C ALA A 218 1.80 -9.46 -0.56
N PHE A 219 1.49 -10.75 -0.37
CA PHE A 219 0.39 -11.43 -1.04
C PHE A 219 -0.96 -10.81 -0.68
N ALA A 220 -1.19 -10.56 0.60
CA ALA A 220 -2.42 -9.97 1.10
C ALA A 220 -2.63 -8.55 0.54
N THR A 221 -1.59 -7.72 0.54
CA THR A 221 -1.68 -6.34 0.06
C THR A 221 -1.99 -6.29 -1.44
N VAL A 222 -1.34 -7.12 -2.28
CA VAL A 222 -1.63 -7.16 -3.72
C VAL A 222 -3.04 -7.64 -3.99
N ALA A 223 -3.47 -8.73 -3.34
CA ALA A 223 -4.82 -9.26 -3.49
C ALA A 223 -5.88 -8.23 -3.05
N PHE A 224 -5.62 -7.53 -1.96
CA PHE A 224 -6.49 -6.50 -1.41
C PHE A 224 -6.60 -5.27 -2.33
N VAL A 225 -5.47 -4.73 -2.82
CA VAL A 225 -5.48 -3.60 -3.76
C VAL A 225 -6.18 -3.98 -5.06
N THR A 226 -5.94 -5.19 -5.57
CA THR A 226 -6.64 -5.70 -6.76
C THR A 226 -8.14 -5.85 -6.50
N PHE A 227 -8.55 -6.35 -5.34
CA PHE A 227 -9.95 -6.48 -4.95
C PHE A 227 -10.64 -5.11 -4.90
N ILE A 228 -10.06 -4.12 -4.25
CA ILE A 228 -10.60 -2.76 -4.21
C ILE A 228 -10.70 -2.18 -5.63
N SER A 229 -9.68 -2.36 -6.45
CA SER A 229 -9.68 -1.86 -7.84
C SER A 229 -10.79 -2.47 -8.69
N LEU A 230 -11.23 -3.71 -8.38
CA LEU A 230 -12.38 -4.36 -9.04
C LEU A 230 -13.74 -3.85 -8.54
N LEU A 231 -13.79 -3.36 -7.31
CA LEU A 231 -15.04 -2.84 -6.71
C LEU A 231 -15.38 -1.43 -7.17
N VAL A 232 -14.37 -0.60 -7.39
CA VAL A 232 -14.56 0.81 -7.77
C VAL A 232 -14.92 0.90 -9.24
N ASP A 233 -15.89 1.77 -9.56
CA ASP A 233 -16.30 2.03 -10.93
C ASP A 233 -15.16 2.75 -11.68
N ARG A 234 -14.85 2.30 -12.89
CA ARG A 234 -13.76 2.83 -13.72
C ARG A 234 -13.90 4.30 -14.06
N THR A 235 -15.11 4.82 -14.08
CA THR A 235 -15.36 6.24 -14.30
C THR A 235 -14.67 7.11 -13.26
N TYR A 236 -14.46 6.59 -12.05
CA TYR A 236 -13.84 7.28 -10.92
C TYR A 236 -12.42 6.82 -10.57
N THR A 237 -11.93 5.71 -11.17
CA THR A 237 -10.63 5.11 -10.85
C THR A 237 -9.48 5.62 -11.72
N CYS A 238 -9.60 6.74 -12.32
CA CYS A 238 -8.81 7.23 -13.45
C CYS A 238 -7.34 7.58 -13.19
N LEU A 239 -6.69 7.06 -12.16
CA LEU A 239 -5.30 7.46 -11.87
C LEU A 239 -4.22 6.43 -12.19
N LEU A 240 -4.56 5.17 -12.50
CA LEU A 240 -3.51 4.15 -12.66
C LEU A 240 -3.59 3.28 -13.93
N TYR A 241 -4.69 3.29 -14.69
CA TYR A 241 -4.86 2.33 -15.80
C TYR A 241 -5.70 2.89 -16.95
N THR A 242 -5.19 3.83 -17.71
CA THR A 242 -5.68 4.11 -19.05
C THR A 242 -4.83 3.39 -20.08
N SER A 243 -4.97 2.07 -20.19
CA SER A 243 -4.77 1.47 -21.50
C SER A 243 -6.09 1.62 -22.28
N PRO A 244 -6.10 2.20 -23.48
CA PRO A 244 -7.29 2.24 -24.31
C PRO A 244 -7.77 0.80 -24.55
N SER A 245 -9.08 0.57 -24.36
CA SER A 245 -9.67 -0.72 -24.70
C SER A 245 -9.47 -0.94 -26.21
N PRO A 246 -9.15 -2.16 -26.67
CA PRO A 246 -9.07 -2.46 -28.11
C PRO A 246 -10.36 -2.12 -28.89
N ARG A 247 -11.46 -1.87 -28.20
CA ARG A 247 -12.73 -1.41 -28.80
C ARG A 247 -12.81 0.09 -29.07
N ASP A 248 -11.90 0.89 -28.49
CA ASP A 248 -11.88 2.35 -28.69
C ASP A 248 -10.95 2.77 -29.84
N ILE A 249 -10.33 1.81 -30.54
CA ILE A 249 -9.38 2.05 -31.65
C ILE A 249 -10.02 1.73 -33.02
N GLY A 250 -11.28 1.33 -33.02
CA GLY A 250 -11.99 0.88 -34.26
C GLY A 250 -13.31 1.59 -34.50
N GLU A 251 -13.28 2.93 -34.67
CA GLU A 251 -14.23 3.71 -35.46
C GLU A 251 -13.56 4.97 -36.00
#